data_b144d4728ca2c65f2462b2cf16d5bf6e
#
_entry.id   b144d4728ca2c65f2462b2cf16d5bf6e
#
_cell.length_a   1.000
_cell.length_b   1.000
_cell.length_c   1.000
_cell.angle_alpha   90.00
_cell.angle_beta   90.00
_cell.angle_gamma   90.00
#
_symmetry.space_group_name_H-M   'P 1'
#
loop_
_entity.id
_entity.type
_entity.pdbx_description
1 polymer ?
#
loop_
_entity_poly.entity_id
_entity_poly.type
_entity_poly.pdbx_seq_one_letter_code
_entity_poly.pdbx_strand_id
1 'polypeptide(L)'
;MSTIEATHGWLQSTLSADQTQRRAAEEALKQSEFAAEHVVHLFRIAADTSVAVDVALRQAAAIRMKTVISRGWDSADGKAALSAADKAAVRDNLVEAMVVAVPVVRTQLGLCLRSIAQIDYPGNWPGLLPAICANMQQQNTERVYGALFALRMLVKVYEFRKEAERAPLHAAVEQTWPLMAQLVEMLIATPSVEGAELALLAMKVFWSATQISLPPLLLRPEQLAVLLLAENRTPTPTLTLTLP
;
A
#
# COMPACT_ATOMS: atom_id res chain seq x y z
N MET A 1 13.43 -23.13 -15.99
CA MET A 1 12.71 -21.82 -16.14
C MET A 1 11.53 -21.82 -15.20
N SER A 2 11.31 -20.75 -14.47
CA SER A 2 10.10 -20.58 -13.66
C SER A 2 8.94 -20.26 -14.61
N THR A 3 7.87 -21.05 -14.55
CA THR A 3 6.59 -20.70 -15.24
C THR A 3 5.55 -20.37 -14.18
N ILE A 4 4.45 -19.74 -14.57
CA ILE A 4 3.39 -19.41 -13.63
C ILE A 4 2.75 -20.67 -13.03
N GLU A 5 2.60 -21.74 -13.82
CA GLU A 5 2.05 -23.04 -13.38
C GLU A 5 2.99 -23.70 -12.37
N ALA A 6 4.30 -23.71 -12.63
CA ALA A 6 5.29 -24.23 -11.70
C ALA A 6 5.29 -23.44 -10.38
N THR A 7 5.27 -22.11 -10.47
CA THR A 7 5.23 -21.22 -9.29
C THR A 7 3.95 -21.45 -8.48
N HIS A 8 2.80 -21.59 -9.14
CA HIS A 8 1.53 -21.92 -8.50
C HIS A 8 1.59 -23.27 -7.79
N GLY A 9 2.10 -24.32 -8.45
CA GLY A 9 2.25 -25.66 -7.87
C GLY A 9 3.20 -25.68 -6.66
N TRP A 10 4.31 -24.94 -6.72
CA TRP A 10 5.20 -24.81 -5.56
C TRP A 10 4.54 -24.09 -4.39
N LEU A 11 3.84 -22.97 -4.64
CA LEU A 11 3.11 -22.26 -3.58
C LEU A 11 2.04 -23.15 -2.95
N GLN A 12 1.29 -23.91 -3.75
CA GLN A 12 0.30 -24.86 -3.25
C GLN A 12 0.95 -25.94 -2.38
N SER A 13 2.11 -26.46 -2.79
CA SER A 13 2.85 -27.46 -2.03
C SER A 13 3.44 -26.91 -0.73
N THR A 14 3.70 -25.59 -0.61
CA THR A 14 4.10 -24.99 0.68
C THR A 14 2.98 -25.02 1.72
N LEU A 15 1.73 -25.15 1.31
CA LEU A 15 0.55 -25.26 2.19
C LEU A 15 0.18 -26.71 2.52
N SER A 16 0.92 -27.71 1.98
CA SER A 16 0.69 -29.13 2.22
C SER A 16 0.91 -29.52 3.69
N ALA A 17 0.18 -30.52 4.18
CA ALA A 17 0.44 -31.13 5.48
C ALA A 17 1.75 -31.95 5.49
N ASP A 18 2.21 -32.46 4.33
CA ASP A 18 3.45 -33.23 4.19
C ASP A 18 4.68 -32.32 4.27
N GLN A 19 5.53 -32.58 5.26
CA GLN A 19 6.75 -31.80 5.50
C GLN A 19 7.76 -31.94 4.35
N THR A 20 7.84 -33.11 3.70
CA THR A 20 8.78 -33.36 2.61
C THR A 20 8.40 -32.52 1.39
N GLN A 21 7.10 -32.49 1.06
CA GLN A 21 6.56 -31.68 -0.03
C GLN A 21 6.79 -30.19 0.24
N ARG A 22 6.51 -29.72 1.48
CA ARG A 22 6.75 -28.32 1.84
C ARG A 22 8.21 -27.91 1.63
N ARG A 23 9.17 -28.70 2.16
CA ARG A 23 10.60 -28.41 2.04
C ARG A 23 11.07 -28.39 0.59
N ALA A 24 10.62 -29.34 -0.23
CA ALA A 24 10.95 -29.38 -1.66
C ALA A 24 10.43 -28.15 -2.39
N ALA A 25 9.20 -27.73 -2.09
CA ALA A 25 8.58 -26.53 -2.68
C ALA A 25 9.28 -25.22 -2.25
N GLU A 26 9.62 -25.10 -0.97
CA GLU A 26 10.36 -23.95 -0.43
C GLU A 26 11.74 -23.83 -1.08
N GLU A 27 12.44 -24.94 -1.29
CA GLU A 27 13.74 -24.94 -1.97
C GLU A 27 13.61 -24.58 -3.44
N ALA A 28 12.58 -25.08 -4.16
CA ALA A 28 12.31 -24.72 -5.55
C ALA A 28 12.01 -23.22 -5.69
N LEU A 29 11.18 -22.63 -4.81
CA LEU A 29 10.91 -21.21 -4.76
C LEU A 29 12.16 -20.38 -4.48
N LYS A 30 13.05 -20.87 -3.61
CA LYS A 30 14.31 -20.22 -3.27
C LYS A 30 15.28 -20.24 -4.45
N GLN A 31 15.42 -21.37 -5.14
CA GLN A 31 16.27 -21.49 -6.33
C GLN A 31 15.79 -20.61 -7.49
N SER A 32 14.49 -20.37 -7.57
CA SER A 32 13.88 -19.53 -8.62
C SER A 32 13.81 -18.05 -8.25
N GLU A 33 14.27 -17.64 -7.08
CA GLU A 33 14.01 -16.30 -6.48
C GLU A 33 14.32 -15.12 -7.40
N PHE A 34 15.41 -15.23 -8.19
CA PHE A 34 15.83 -14.19 -9.14
C PHE A 34 15.79 -14.66 -10.61
N ALA A 35 15.09 -15.77 -10.88
CA ALA A 35 14.84 -16.17 -12.26
C ALA A 35 13.94 -15.13 -12.95
N ALA A 36 14.16 -14.96 -14.26
CA ALA A 36 13.34 -14.06 -15.06
C ALA A 36 11.85 -14.36 -14.88
N GLU A 37 11.04 -13.31 -14.80
CA GLU A 37 9.58 -13.35 -14.63
C GLU A 37 9.09 -13.97 -13.30
N HIS A 38 9.94 -14.54 -12.44
CA HIS A 38 9.47 -15.21 -11.23
C HIS A 38 8.69 -14.28 -10.29
N VAL A 39 9.18 -13.06 -10.05
CA VAL A 39 8.46 -12.07 -9.23
C VAL A 39 7.16 -11.63 -9.88
N VAL A 40 7.09 -11.62 -11.21
CA VAL A 40 5.88 -11.29 -11.98
C VAL A 40 4.87 -12.43 -11.86
N HIS A 41 5.31 -13.70 -11.88
CA HIS A 41 4.42 -14.86 -11.62
C HIS A 41 3.84 -14.80 -10.22
N LEU A 42 4.66 -14.54 -9.20
CA LEU A 42 4.19 -14.33 -7.83
C LEU A 42 3.17 -13.20 -7.74
N PHE A 43 3.45 -12.08 -8.40
CA PHE A 43 2.55 -10.95 -8.46
C PHE A 43 1.21 -11.28 -9.12
N ARG A 44 1.23 -11.97 -10.27
CA ARG A 44 0.00 -12.38 -10.99
C ARG A 44 -0.86 -13.31 -10.14
N ILE A 45 -0.26 -14.27 -9.44
CA ILE A 45 -0.99 -15.17 -8.52
C ILE A 45 -1.57 -14.39 -7.35
N ALA A 46 -0.83 -13.46 -6.75
CA ALA A 46 -1.32 -12.63 -5.65
C ALA A 46 -2.46 -11.70 -6.07
N ALA A 47 -2.39 -11.16 -7.29
CA ALA A 47 -3.36 -10.22 -7.85
C ALA A 47 -4.61 -10.89 -8.46
N ASP A 48 -4.59 -12.21 -8.63
CA ASP A 48 -5.72 -12.95 -9.21
C ASP A 48 -6.97 -12.80 -8.35
N THR A 49 -8.03 -12.24 -8.91
CA THR A 49 -9.33 -12.07 -8.24
C THR A 49 -10.35 -13.15 -8.60
N SER A 50 -9.97 -14.11 -9.43
CA SER A 50 -10.84 -15.22 -9.81
C SER A 50 -11.13 -16.13 -8.62
N VAL A 51 -12.29 -16.75 -8.63
CA VAL A 51 -12.71 -17.72 -7.60
C VAL A 51 -11.84 -19.00 -7.63
N ALA A 52 -11.13 -19.22 -8.73
CA ALA A 52 -10.29 -20.40 -8.93
C ALA A 52 -9.02 -20.40 -8.06
N VAL A 53 -8.54 -19.23 -7.59
CA VAL A 53 -7.32 -19.13 -6.78
C VAL A 53 -7.69 -18.81 -5.33
N ASP A 54 -7.37 -19.75 -4.44
CA ASP A 54 -7.62 -19.62 -3.00
C ASP A 54 -6.91 -18.37 -2.43
N VAL A 55 -7.59 -17.70 -1.50
CA VAL A 55 -7.06 -16.53 -0.79
C VAL A 55 -5.75 -16.87 -0.03
N ALA A 56 -5.64 -18.07 0.54
CA ALA A 56 -4.42 -18.50 1.22
C ALA A 56 -3.23 -18.60 0.24
N LEU A 57 -3.47 -19.10 -0.97
CA LEU A 57 -2.45 -19.16 -2.02
C LEU A 57 -2.04 -17.76 -2.49
N ARG A 58 -2.99 -16.87 -2.70
CA ARG A 58 -2.74 -15.46 -3.05
C ARG A 58 -1.93 -14.75 -1.97
N GLN A 59 -2.25 -14.99 -0.70
CA GLN A 59 -1.49 -14.45 0.43
C GLN A 59 -0.07 -15.01 0.48
N ALA A 60 0.11 -16.33 0.28
CA ALA A 60 1.42 -16.96 0.23
C ALA A 60 2.27 -16.37 -0.91
N ALA A 61 1.69 -16.19 -2.10
CA ALA A 61 2.35 -15.53 -3.23
C ALA A 61 2.81 -14.10 -2.89
N ALA A 62 1.94 -13.30 -2.27
CA ALA A 62 2.25 -11.93 -1.88
C ALA A 62 3.35 -11.86 -0.80
N ILE A 63 3.36 -12.79 0.17
CA ILE A 63 4.40 -12.91 1.19
C ILE A 63 5.74 -13.27 0.54
N ARG A 64 5.73 -14.23 -0.39
CA ARG A 64 6.95 -14.64 -1.12
C ARG A 64 7.46 -13.49 -1.98
N MET A 65 6.58 -12.82 -2.73
CA MET A 65 6.91 -11.64 -3.52
C MET A 65 7.60 -10.56 -2.68
N LYS A 66 7.07 -10.25 -1.49
CA LYS A 66 7.70 -9.31 -0.55
C LYS A 66 9.14 -9.72 -0.21
N THR A 67 9.39 -10.99 0.03
CA THR A 67 10.74 -11.52 0.33
C THR A 67 11.66 -11.32 -0.87
N VAL A 68 11.22 -11.65 -2.09
CA VAL A 68 11.98 -11.46 -3.32
C VAL A 68 12.31 -9.98 -3.54
N ILE A 69 11.34 -9.10 -3.39
CA ILE A 69 11.52 -7.64 -3.51
C ILE A 69 12.54 -7.14 -2.50
N SER A 70 12.43 -7.53 -1.22
CA SER A 70 13.34 -7.05 -0.18
C SER A 70 14.80 -7.45 -0.38
N ARG A 71 15.06 -8.49 -1.16
CA ARG A 71 16.41 -9.01 -1.43
C ARG A 71 16.99 -8.56 -2.77
N GLY A 72 16.14 -8.37 -3.79
CA GLY A 72 16.57 -8.21 -5.17
C GLY A 72 16.15 -6.89 -5.83
N TRP A 73 15.39 -6.01 -5.15
CA TRP A 73 14.96 -4.75 -5.75
C TRP A 73 16.10 -3.74 -5.88
N ASP A 74 16.89 -3.57 -4.82
CA ASP A 74 18.10 -2.75 -4.84
C ASP A 74 19.33 -3.65 -4.90
N SER A 75 20.04 -3.62 -6.02
CA SER A 75 21.17 -4.50 -6.29
C SER A 75 22.51 -3.74 -6.35
N ALA A 76 22.72 -2.81 -5.43
CA ALA A 76 23.92 -1.93 -5.42
C ALA A 76 25.26 -2.70 -5.36
N ASP A 77 25.29 -3.98 -4.96
CA ASP A 77 26.52 -4.70 -4.66
C ASP A 77 26.80 -5.93 -5.56
N GLY A 78 26.31 -5.95 -6.81
CA GLY A 78 26.55 -7.10 -7.72
C GLY A 78 25.87 -8.40 -7.29
N LYS A 79 24.96 -8.35 -6.32
CA LYS A 79 24.09 -9.47 -5.94
C LYS A 79 23.03 -9.72 -7.00
N ALA A 80 22.47 -10.92 -7.01
CA ALA A 80 21.37 -11.28 -7.89
C ALA A 80 20.23 -10.24 -7.79
N ALA A 81 19.88 -9.63 -8.93
CA ALA A 81 18.93 -8.54 -9.04
C ALA A 81 17.74 -8.94 -9.88
N LEU A 82 16.58 -8.36 -9.57
CA LEU A 82 15.43 -8.40 -10.45
C LEU A 82 15.70 -7.61 -11.74
N SER A 83 15.21 -8.12 -12.87
CA SER A 83 15.35 -7.45 -14.16
C SER A 83 14.59 -6.11 -14.18
N ALA A 84 15.04 -5.17 -15.01
CA ALA A 84 14.33 -3.89 -15.20
C ALA A 84 12.89 -4.11 -15.72
N ALA A 85 12.69 -5.13 -16.58
CA ALA A 85 11.38 -5.49 -17.09
C ALA A 85 10.44 -6.00 -15.99
N ASP A 86 10.93 -6.88 -15.10
CA ASP A 86 10.15 -7.40 -13.97
C ASP A 86 9.77 -6.28 -13.00
N LYS A 87 10.72 -5.38 -12.69
CA LYS A 87 10.47 -4.21 -11.84
C LYS A 87 9.40 -3.30 -12.44
N ALA A 88 9.47 -3.01 -13.73
CA ALA A 88 8.46 -2.21 -14.44
C ALA A 88 7.08 -2.88 -14.38
N ALA A 89 7.00 -4.18 -14.73
CA ALA A 89 5.75 -4.93 -14.72
C ALA A 89 5.06 -4.91 -13.35
N VAL A 90 5.83 -5.00 -12.26
CA VAL A 90 5.29 -4.91 -10.90
C VAL A 90 4.83 -3.48 -10.60
N ARG A 91 5.66 -2.45 -10.83
CA ARG A 91 5.31 -1.04 -10.54
C ARG A 91 4.04 -0.59 -11.25
N ASP A 92 3.93 -0.91 -12.53
CA ASP A 92 2.82 -0.43 -13.39
C ASP A 92 1.47 -0.98 -12.96
N ASN A 93 1.44 -2.13 -12.25
CA ASN A 93 0.20 -2.82 -11.93
C ASN A 93 -0.08 -2.93 -10.42
N LEU A 94 0.87 -2.57 -9.55
CA LEU A 94 0.77 -2.84 -8.10
C LEU A 94 -0.37 -2.07 -7.42
N VAL A 95 -0.58 -0.80 -7.75
CA VAL A 95 -1.66 0.01 -7.16
C VAL A 95 -3.02 -0.58 -7.53
N GLU A 96 -3.22 -0.92 -8.80
CA GLU A 96 -4.48 -1.51 -9.27
C GLU A 96 -4.76 -2.86 -8.60
N ALA A 97 -3.75 -3.72 -8.48
CA ALA A 97 -3.89 -4.97 -7.74
C ALA A 97 -4.24 -4.76 -6.26
N MET A 98 -3.69 -3.72 -5.62
CA MET A 98 -3.99 -3.41 -4.21
C MET A 98 -5.42 -2.95 -3.99
N VAL A 99 -5.97 -2.13 -4.89
CA VAL A 99 -7.32 -1.56 -4.71
C VAL A 99 -8.41 -2.61 -4.82
N VAL A 100 -8.19 -3.69 -5.58
CA VAL A 100 -9.15 -4.79 -5.76
C VAL A 100 -8.86 -6.00 -4.86
N ALA A 101 -7.72 -6.01 -4.14
CA ALA A 101 -7.34 -7.15 -3.32
C ALA A 101 -8.16 -7.26 -2.03
N VAL A 102 -8.41 -8.50 -1.58
CA VAL A 102 -8.93 -8.76 -0.24
C VAL A 102 -7.96 -8.28 0.84
N PRO A 103 -8.42 -7.94 2.07
CA PRO A 103 -7.61 -7.26 3.10
C PRO A 103 -6.27 -7.94 3.41
N VAL A 104 -6.23 -9.27 3.52
CA VAL A 104 -5.00 -10.02 3.86
C VAL A 104 -3.94 -9.95 2.76
N VAL A 105 -4.36 -9.99 1.50
CA VAL A 105 -3.48 -9.84 0.33
C VAL A 105 -3.07 -8.39 0.16
N ARG A 106 -4.03 -7.44 0.26
CA ARG A 106 -3.78 -5.99 0.22
C ARG A 106 -2.70 -5.57 1.19
N THR A 107 -2.72 -6.11 2.41
CA THR A 107 -1.70 -5.84 3.43
C THR A 107 -0.30 -6.23 2.94
N GLN A 108 -0.12 -7.40 2.35
CA GLN A 108 1.18 -7.85 1.86
C GLN A 108 1.64 -7.05 0.63
N LEU A 109 0.73 -6.77 -0.32
CA LEU A 109 1.03 -5.93 -1.48
C LEU A 109 1.41 -4.50 -1.04
N GLY A 110 0.77 -3.97 0.01
CA GLY A 110 1.13 -2.67 0.59
C GLY A 110 2.54 -2.65 1.18
N LEU A 111 2.99 -3.74 1.80
CA LEU A 111 4.38 -3.86 2.25
C LEU A 111 5.35 -3.93 1.06
N CYS A 112 4.98 -4.58 -0.04
CA CYS A 112 5.74 -4.54 -1.29
C CYS A 112 5.84 -3.11 -1.83
N LEU A 113 4.71 -2.40 -1.93
CA LEU A 113 4.68 -1.00 -2.37
C LEU A 113 5.62 -0.14 -1.53
N ARG A 114 5.55 -0.25 -0.20
CA ARG A 114 6.41 0.52 0.71
C ARG A 114 7.89 0.23 0.46
N SER A 115 8.28 -1.03 0.29
CA SER A 115 9.68 -1.41 0.02
C SER A 115 10.16 -0.87 -1.31
N ILE A 116 9.33 -0.94 -2.36
CA ILE A 116 9.65 -0.40 -3.69
C ILE A 116 9.74 1.13 -3.65
N ALA A 117 8.74 1.79 -3.05
CA ALA A 117 8.68 3.24 -2.99
C ALA A 117 9.87 3.84 -2.21
N GLN A 118 10.42 3.13 -1.23
CA GLN A 118 11.60 3.57 -0.49
C GLN A 118 12.83 3.75 -1.39
N ILE A 119 12.89 3.02 -2.51
CA ILE A 119 14.01 3.00 -3.45
C ILE A 119 13.68 3.83 -4.69
N ASP A 120 12.48 3.66 -5.22
CA ASP A 120 12.12 4.13 -6.55
C ASP A 120 11.33 5.45 -6.57
N TYR A 121 10.61 5.80 -5.49
CA TYR A 121 9.79 7.01 -5.49
C TYR A 121 10.60 8.25 -5.08
N PRO A 122 10.43 9.39 -5.76
CA PRO A 122 9.60 9.59 -6.95
C PRO A 122 10.30 9.27 -8.29
N GLY A 123 11.63 9.17 -8.32
CA GLY A 123 12.45 9.18 -9.53
C GLY A 123 12.13 8.07 -10.52
N ASN A 124 12.18 6.82 -10.08
CA ASN A 124 11.96 5.64 -10.92
C ASN A 124 10.49 5.18 -10.94
N TRP A 125 9.62 5.81 -10.12
CA TRP A 125 8.19 5.49 -10.06
C TRP A 125 7.31 6.74 -10.05
N PRO A 126 7.38 7.59 -11.07
CA PRO A 126 6.59 8.84 -11.14
C PRO A 126 5.09 8.58 -11.25
N GLY A 127 4.67 7.42 -11.77
CA GLY A 127 3.27 7.03 -11.92
C GLY A 127 2.55 6.62 -10.63
N LEU A 128 3.28 6.40 -9.52
CA LEU A 128 2.69 5.90 -8.28
C LEU A 128 1.60 6.85 -7.73
N LEU A 129 1.94 8.12 -7.54
CA LEU A 129 1.02 9.08 -6.96
C LEU A 129 -0.19 9.40 -7.88
N PRO A 130 -0.01 9.60 -9.19
CA PRO A 130 -1.13 9.70 -10.12
C PRO A 130 -2.10 8.52 -10.07
N ALA A 131 -1.59 7.28 -10.00
CA ALA A 131 -2.43 6.09 -9.89
C ALA A 131 -3.23 6.05 -8.57
N ILE A 132 -2.62 6.46 -7.46
CA ILE A 132 -3.31 6.60 -6.17
C ILE A 132 -4.41 7.66 -6.27
N CYS A 133 -4.12 8.86 -6.78
CA CYS A 133 -5.09 9.96 -6.91
C CYS A 133 -6.27 9.56 -7.80
N ALA A 134 -6.02 8.90 -8.94
CA ALA A 134 -7.07 8.43 -9.85
C ALA A 134 -8.04 7.45 -9.16
N ASN A 135 -7.54 6.58 -8.30
CA ASN A 135 -8.37 5.64 -7.54
C ASN A 135 -9.10 6.33 -6.37
N MET A 136 -8.54 7.38 -5.75
CA MET A 136 -9.24 8.17 -4.73
C MET A 136 -10.44 8.93 -5.28
N GLN A 137 -10.45 9.27 -6.56
CA GLN A 137 -11.53 10.00 -7.25
C GLN A 137 -12.66 9.09 -7.75
N GLN A 138 -12.56 7.78 -7.56
CA GLN A 138 -13.60 6.83 -7.97
C GLN A 138 -14.79 6.88 -6.99
N GLN A 139 -15.99 6.56 -7.50
CA GLN A 139 -17.21 6.44 -6.68
C GLN A 139 -17.35 5.06 -6.00
N ASN A 140 -16.27 4.28 -5.94
CA ASN A 140 -16.24 2.95 -5.37
C ASN A 140 -15.47 2.98 -4.05
N THR A 141 -16.16 2.72 -2.95
CA THR A 141 -15.64 2.76 -1.58
C THR A 141 -14.41 1.87 -1.37
N GLU A 142 -14.43 0.65 -1.95
CA GLU A 142 -13.29 -0.27 -1.81
C GLU A 142 -12.06 0.24 -2.57
N ARG A 143 -12.24 0.84 -3.75
CA ARG A 143 -11.15 1.46 -4.50
C ARG A 143 -10.56 2.64 -3.74
N VAL A 144 -11.40 3.51 -3.20
CA VAL A 144 -10.97 4.64 -2.36
C VAL A 144 -10.21 4.14 -1.14
N TYR A 145 -10.71 3.09 -0.46
CA TYR A 145 -10.01 2.48 0.66
C TYR A 145 -8.64 1.94 0.25
N GLY A 146 -8.56 1.19 -0.84
CA GLY A 146 -7.31 0.65 -1.37
C GLY A 146 -6.30 1.74 -1.73
N ALA A 147 -6.78 2.84 -2.34
CA ALA A 147 -5.96 4.00 -2.69
C ALA A 147 -5.44 4.74 -1.46
N LEU A 148 -6.29 4.99 -0.45
CA LEU A 148 -5.86 5.55 0.83
C LEU A 148 -4.85 4.65 1.55
N PHE A 149 -5.03 3.33 1.46
CA PHE A 149 -4.08 2.39 2.03
C PHE A 149 -2.73 2.44 1.30
N ALA A 150 -2.73 2.55 -0.04
CA ALA A 150 -1.52 2.75 -0.83
C ALA A 150 -0.82 4.08 -0.48
N LEU A 151 -1.59 5.17 -0.37
CA LEU A 151 -1.08 6.47 0.07
C LEU A 151 -0.44 6.38 1.47
N ARG A 152 -1.08 5.69 2.41
CA ARG A 152 -0.52 5.45 3.73
C ARG A 152 0.82 4.72 3.66
N MET A 153 0.95 3.69 2.81
CA MET A 153 2.20 2.97 2.64
C MET A 153 3.30 3.86 2.07
N LEU A 154 2.98 4.74 1.12
CA LEU A 154 3.90 5.75 0.59
C LEU A 154 4.33 6.75 1.67
N VAL A 155 3.37 7.36 2.38
CA VAL A 155 3.64 8.34 3.44
C VAL A 155 4.53 7.74 4.54
N LYS A 156 4.31 6.47 4.90
CA LYS A 156 5.14 5.75 5.88
C LYS A 156 6.61 5.57 5.49
N VAL A 157 6.97 5.72 4.23
CA VAL A 157 8.38 5.75 3.79
C VAL A 157 9.11 6.95 4.41
N TYR A 158 8.37 8.07 4.57
CA TYR A 158 8.91 9.36 5.02
C TYR A 158 8.55 9.73 6.46
N GLU A 159 7.75 8.90 7.15
CA GLU A 159 7.16 9.18 8.47
C GLU A 159 8.20 9.68 9.49
N PHE A 160 9.39 9.06 9.50
CA PHE A 160 10.48 9.39 10.42
C PHE A 160 11.75 9.87 9.71
N ARG A 161 11.64 10.29 8.45
CA ARG A 161 12.78 10.87 7.72
C ARG A 161 13.05 12.29 8.20
N LYS A 162 14.31 12.70 8.12
CA LYS A 162 14.72 14.06 8.41
C LYS A 162 14.04 15.04 7.46
N GLU A 163 13.85 16.30 7.90
CA GLU A 163 13.16 17.34 7.12
C GLU A 163 13.73 17.49 5.70
N ALA A 164 15.05 17.49 5.56
CA ALA A 164 15.74 17.59 4.26
C ALA A 164 15.39 16.45 3.27
N GLU A 165 14.90 15.32 3.76
CA GLU A 165 14.53 14.15 2.95
C GLU A 165 13.03 14.07 2.68
N ARG A 166 12.22 15.03 3.19
CA ARG A 166 10.75 14.96 3.15
C ARG A 166 10.12 15.66 1.95
N ALA A 167 10.90 16.26 1.07
CA ALA A 167 10.38 16.95 -0.12
C ALA A 167 9.41 16.06 -0.96
N PRO A 168 9.66 14.76 -1.18
CA PRO A 168 8.70 13.90 -1.90
C PRO A 168 7.39 13.69 -1.14
N LEU A 169 7.43 13.66 0.20
CA LEU A 169 6.22 13.62 1.04
C LEU A 169 5.42 14.90 0.92
N HIS A 170 6.08 16.06 0.98
CA HIS A 170 5.41 17.35 0.85
C HIS A 170 4.70 17.48 -0.51
N ALA A 171 5.36 17.08 -1.59
CA ALA A 171 4.75 17.03 -2.92
C ALA A 171 3.56 16.05 -3.00
N ALA A 172 3.65 14.89 -2.35
CA ALA A 172 2.54 13.94 -2.27
C ALA A 172 1.35 14.51 -1.50
N VAL A 173 1.59 15.15 -0.35
CA VAL A 173 0.54 15.82 0.44
C VAL A 173 -0.10 16.95 -0.36
N GLU A 174 0.67 17.76 -1.08
CA GLU A 174 0.14 18.86 -1.89
C GLU A 174 -0.86 18.38 -2.95
N GLN A 175 -0.63 17.22 -3.54
CA GLN A 175 -1.55 16.64 -4.54
C GLN A 175 -2.73 15.89 -3.92
N THR A 176 -2.58 15.26 -2.77
CA THR A 176 -3.61 14.39 -2.18
C THR A 176 -4.47 15.06 -1.13
N TRP A 177 -3.99 16.15 -0.51
CA TRP A 177 -4.72 16.85 0.54
C TRP A 177 -6.11 17.34 0.11
N PRO A 178 -6.28 17.99 -1.05
CA PRO A 178 -7.61 18.42 -1.51
C PRO A 178 -8.60 17.26 -1.64
N LEU A 179 -8.12 16.10 -2.15
CA LEU A 179 -8.93 14.88 -2.29
C LEU A 179 -9.31 14.30 -0.93
N MET A 180 -8.37 14.28 0.02
CA MET A 180 -8.62 13.80 1.37
C MET A 180 -9.60 14.71 2.13
N ALA A 181 -9.45 16.04 2.01
CA ALA A 181 -10.35 17.00 2.64
C ALA A 181 -11.78 16.84 2.12
N GLN A 182 -11.95 16.80 0.80
CA GLN A 182 -13.24 16.57 0.16
C GLN A 182 -13.88 15.24 0.58
N LEU A 183 -13.08 14.16 0.65
CA LEU A 183 -13.54 12.86 1.12
C LEU A 183 -14.04 12.94 2.56
N VAL A 184 -13.27 13.54 3.47
CA VAL A 184 -13.65 13.66 4.89
C VAL A 184 -14.92 14.51 5.05
N GLU A 185 -15.07 15.62 4.33
CA GLU A 185 -16.30 16.42 4.32
C GLU A 185 -17.51 15.61 3.89
N MET A 186 -17.40 14.83 2.82
CA MET A 186 -18.46 13.94 2.33
C MET A 186 -18.84 12.88 3.37
N LEU A 187 -17.84 12.27 4.03
CA LEU A 187 -18.06 11.24 5.04
C LEU A 187 -18.72 11.78 6.31
N ILE A 188 -18.43 13.04 6.68
CA ILE A 188 -19.10 13.73 7.79
C ILE A 188 -20.55 14.06 7.45
N ALA A 189 -20.82 14.45 6.19
CA ALA A 189 -22.17 14.79 5.73
C ALA A 189 -23.11 13.57 5.65
N THR A 190 -22.55 12.37 5.37
CA THR A 190 -23.29 11.11 5.23
C THR A 190 -22.63 10.01 6.06
N PRO A 191 -22.84 10.01 7.41
CA PRO A 191 -22.17 9.04 8.28
C PRO A 191 -22.60 7.59 8.00
N SER A 192 -21.62 6.68 7.90
CA SER A 192 -21.82 5.25 7.79
C SER A 192 -20.66 4.50 8.45
N VAL A 193 -20.80 3.19 8.68
CA VAL A 193 -19.73 2.36 9.25
C VAL A 193 -18.53 2.31 8.31
N GLU A 194 -18.78 2.05 7.04
CA GLU A 194 -17.75 2.03 5.99
C GLU A 194 -17.08 3.41 5.83
N GLY A 195 -17.87 4.48 5.94
CA GLY A 195 -17.37 5.85 5.96
C GLY A 195 -16.45 6.12 7.14
N ALA A 196 -16.77 5.60 8.32
CA ALA A 196 -15.91 5.74 9.51
C ALA A 196 -14.55 5.03 9.32
N GLU A 197 -14.51 3.87 8.65
CA GLU A 197 -13.25 3.19 8.34
C GLU A 197 -12.37 4.00 7.38
N LEU A 198 -12.99 4.60 6.34
CA LEU A 198 -12.29 5.50 5.42
C LEU A 198 -11.75 6.74 6.14
N ALA A 199 -12.57 7.39 6.97
CA ALA A 199 -12.16 8.54 7.77
C ALA A 199 -10.98 8.20 8.68
N LEU A 200 -11.04 7.06 9.38
CA LEU A 200 -9.95 6.57 10.22
C LEU A 200 -8.66 6.33 9.41
N LEU A 201 -8.78 5.81 8.20
CA LEU A 201 -7.62 5.58 7.33
C LEU A 201 -7.03 6.90 6.83
N ALA A 202 -7.87 7.87 6.45
CA ALA A 202 -7.44 9.23 6.08
C ALA A 202 -6.73 9.93 7.24
N MET A 203 -7.25 9.82 8.47
CA MET A 203 -6.59 10.33 9.68
C MET A 203 -5.24 9.66 9.92
N LYS A 204 -5.11 8.35 9.68
CA LYS A 204 -3.82 7.63 9.78
C LYS A 204 -2.81 8.10 8.73
N VAL A 205 -3.26 8.49 7.52
CA VAL A 205 -2.39 9.10 6.51
C VAL A 205 -1.91 10.47 7.00
N PHE A 206 -2.83 11.31 7.45
CA PHE A 206 -2.52 12.64 8.00
C PHE A 206 -1.54 12.56 9.17
N TRP A 207 -1.82 11.69 10.14
CA TRP A 207 -0.95 11.44 11.28
C TRP A 207 0.48 11.06 10.85
N SER A 208 0.64 10.10 9.96
CA SER A 208 1.96 9.69 9.47
C SER A 208 2.68 10.80 8.69
N ALA A 209 1.94 11.66 7.98
CA ALA A 209 2.51 12.79 7.25
C ALA A 209 3.01 13.92 8.15
N THR A 210 2.44 14.07 9.34
CA THR A 210 2.67 15.21 10.25
C THR A 210 3.50 14.86 11.50
N GLN A 211 4.05 13.64 11.60
CA GLN A 211 4.78 13.15 12.79
C GLN A 211 5.97 14.01 13.19
N ILE A 212 6.73 14.53 12.24
CA ILE A 212 7.96 15.31 12.50
C ILE A 212 7.70 16.80 12.33
N SER A 213 7.02 17.17 11.25
CA SER A 213 6.72 18.56 10.89
C SER A 213 5.46 18.62 10.07
N LEU A 214 4.78 19.75 10.10
CA LEU A 214 3.66 20.01 9.20
C LEU A 214 4.17 20.27 7.79
N PRO A 215 3.64 19.57 6.77
CA PRO A 215 3.90 19.92 5.38
C PRO A 215 3.58 21.40 5.09
N PRO A 216 4.37 22.10 4.24
CA PRO A 216 4.20 23.53 3.99
C PRO A 216 2.79 23.94 3.52
N LEU A 217 2.11 23.08 2.77
CA LEU A 217 0.72 23.30 2.37
C LEU A 217 -0.20 23.52 3.58
N LEU A 218 -0.04 22.72 4.63
CA LEU A 218 -0.90 22.76 5.82
C LEU A 218 -0.64 23.98 6.71
N LEU A 219 0.45 24.69 6.50
CA LEU A 219 0.78 25.95 7.18
C LEU A 219 0.16 27.17 6.51
N ARG A 220 -0.46 27.03 5.33
CA ARG A 220 -1.14 28.13 4.65
C ARG A 220 -2.39 28.55 5.45
N PRO A 221 -2.66 29.87 5.59
CA PRO A 221 -3.76 30.36 6.43
C PRO A 221 -5.12 29.74 6.10
N GLU A 222 -5.43 29.56 4.81
CA GLU A 222 -6.68 28.95 4.34
C GLU A 222 -6.80 27.47 4.76
N GLN A 223 -5.72 26.73 4.84
CA GLN A 223 -5.73 25.33 5.28
C GLN A 223 -5.80 25.23 6.81
N LEU A 224 -5.10 26.10 7.53
CA LEU A 224 -5.21 26.20 8.99
C LEU A 224 -6.63 26.57 9.43
N ALA A 225 -7.30 27.47 8.71
CA ALA A 225 -8.68 27.81 8.99
C ALA A 225 -9.61 26.59 8.87
N VAL A 226 -9.44 25.75 7.86
CA VAL A 226 -10.21 24.50 7.69
C VAL A 226 -9.98 23.54 8.86
N LEU A 227 -8.74 23.34 9.29
CA LEU A 227 -8.39 22.49 10.42
C LEU A 227 -9.00 23.00 11.74
N LEU A 228 -8.92 24.29 12.01
CA LEU A 228 -9.48 24.92 13.22
C LEU A 228 -11.03 24.93 13.23
N LEU A 229 -11.67 25.07 12.06
CA LEU A 229 -13.13 25.00 11.95
C LEU A 229 -13.64 23.58 12.15
N ALA A 230 -12.85 22.55 11.80
CA ALA A 230 -13.21 21.17 12.06
C ALA A 230 -13.22 20.86 13.58
N GLU A 231 -12.31 21.43 14.36
CA GLU A 231 -12.31 21.31 15.84
C GLU A 231 -13.56 21.92 16.46
N ASN A 232 -14.04 23.07 15.97
CA ASN A 232 -15.20 23.76 16.50
C ASN A 232 -16.55 23.13 16.10
N ARG A 233 -16.57 22.18 15.16
CA ARG A 233 -17.80 21.46 14.74
C ARG A 233 -18.03 20.16 15.47
N THR A 234 -17.08 19.67 16.28
CA THR A 234 -17.33 18.54 17.19
C THR A 234 -18.16 19.05 18.37
N PRO A 235 -19.42 18.58 18.54
CA PRO A 235 -20.16 18.91 19.75
C PRO A 235 -19.37 18.36 20.94
N THR A 236 -18.94 19.24 21.84
CA THR A 236 -18.35 18.86 23.11
C THR A 236 -19.36 17.94 23.82
N PRO A 237 -19.06 16.66 24.06
CA PRO A 237 -19.96 15.85 24.87
C PRO A 237 -19.94 16.44 26.27
N THR A 238 -21.02 17.13 26.64
CA THR A 238 -21.25 17.55 28.02
C THR A 238 -21.46 16.29 28.83
N LEU A 239 -20.38 15.77 29.40
CA LEU A 239 -20.45 14.73 30.43
C LEU A 239 -21.10 15.37 31.68
N THR A 240 -22.42 15.33 31.74
CA THR A 240 -23.14 15.51 33.00
C THR A 240 -22.88 14.26 33.86
N LEU A 241 -21.83 14.33 34.67
CA LEU A 241 -21.65 13.42 35.81
C LEU A 241 -22.75 13.69 36.83
N THR A 242 -23.85 12.95 36.75
CA THR A 242 -24.76 12.77 37.88
C THR A 242 -24.08 11.77 38.81
N LEU A 243 -23.46 12.28 39.87
CA LEU A 243 -23.05 11.48 41.02
C LEU A 243 -24.30 11.09 41.80
N PRO A 244 -24.37 9.85 42.36
CA PRO A 244 -25.47 9.39 43.20
C PRO A 244 -25.50 10.05 44.56
#